data_2c0e3459bb66c59f1f05e99f70aece8f
#
_entry.id   2c0e3459bb66c59f1f05e99f70aece8f
#
_cell.length_a   1.000
_cell.length_b   1.000
_cell.length_c   1.000
_cell.angle_alpha   90.00
_cell.angle_beta   90.00
_cell.angle_gamma   90.00
#
_symmetry.space_group_name_H-M   'P 1'
#
loop_
_entity.id
_entity.type
_entity.pdbx_description
1 polymer ?
#
loop_
_entity_poly.entity_id
_entity_poly.type
_entity_poly.pdbx_seq_one_letter_code
_entity_poly.pdbx_strand_id
1 'polypeptide(L)'
;MPKQTKRKRTVPDLNATELLSVVNALCMLDKANLLLVESFLSPGNKVVFKKYMKAVESAMSFEHGDRYTPEEIWDFDKLEQVLLSYRLSTNDDTMLAALYTFATEESHAITMNLGDIDEDYYHSMGKLYEDTCKIVADLKQNKTQMELISRLKKIHDESQNIGWGYGYDLDESYSNYLADRV
;
A
#
# COMPACT_ATOMS: atom_id res chain seq x y z
N MET A 1 -53.80 -0.98 15.97
CA MET A 1 -52.92 -1.59 14.93
C MET A 1 -51.49 -1.49 15.39
N PRO A 2 -50.73 -2.57 15.52
CA PRO A 2 -49.32 -2.50 15.90
C PRO A 2 -48.51 -1.85 14.77
N LYS A 3 -47.71 -0.82 15.10
CA LYS A 3 -46.77 -0.20 14.19
C LYS A 3 -45.74 -1.27 13.79
N GLN A 4 -45.77 -1.71 12.51
CA GLN A 4 -44.70 -2.52 11.94
C GLN A 4 -43.40 -1.67 11.95
N THR A 5 -42.50 -2.00 12.85
CA THR A 5 -41.14 -1.48 12.82
C THR A 5 -40.48 -1.99 11.53
N LYS A 6 -40.26 -1.10 10.57
CA LYS A 6 -39.55 -1.45 9.33
C LYS A 6 -38.15 -1.97 9.73
N ARG A 7 -37.89 -3.24 9.48
CA ARG A 7 -36.58 -3.85 9.68
C ARG A 7 -35.56 -3.07 8.81
N LYS A 8 -34.47 -2.64 9.44
CA LYS A 8 -33.38 -1.97 8.73
C LYS A 8 -32.74 -2.99 7.78
N ARG A 9 -32.78 -2.75 6.47
CA ARG A 9 -32.14 -3.61 5.46
C ARG A 9 -30.63 -3.50 5.59
N THR A 10 -29.94 -4.62 5.39
CA THR A 10 -28.47 -4.72 5.36
C THR A 10 -28.00 -5.00 3.94
N VAL A 11 -26.69 -4.87 3.65
CA VAL A 11 -26.13 -5.14 2.32
C VAL A 11 -26.51 -6.51 1.75
N PRO A 12 -26.51 -7.63 2.53
CA PRO A 12 -27.00 -8.93 2.05
C PRO A 12 -28.47 -8.98 1.65
N ASP A 13 -29.28 -8.00 2.08
CA ASP A 13 -30.70 -7.93 1.73
C ASP A 13 -30.97 -7.20 0.40
N LEU A 14 -29.92 -6.72 -0.29
CA LEU A 14 -30.00 -6.03 -1.58
C LEU A 14 -30.03 -7.03 -2.74
N ASN A 15 -30.88 -6.79 -3.72
CA ASN A 15 -30.81 -7.54 -4.97
C ASN A 15 -29.70 -7.02 -5.89
N ALA A 16 -29.42 -7.74 -6.98
CA ALA A 16 -28.32 -7.41 -7.89
C ALA A 16 -28.43 -5.98 -8.49
N THR A 17 -29.63 -5.52 -8.81
CA THR A 17 -29.86 -4.16 -9.36
C THR A 17 -29.60 -3.08 -8.31
N GLU A 18 -30.03 -3.32 -7.08
CA GLU A 18 -29.78 -2.40 -5.96
C GLU A 18 -28.29 -2.36 -5.60
N LEU A 19 -27.59 -3.52 -5.60
CA LEU A 19 -26.14 -3.60 -5.42
C LEU A 19 -25.39 -2.82 -6.50
N LEU A 20 -25.77 -3.01 -7.78
CA LEU A 20 -25.15 -2.29 -8.89
C LEU A 20 -25.34 -0.76 -8.75
N SER A 21 -26.51 -0.34 -8.31
CA SER A 21 -26.79 1.09 -8.06
C SER A 21 -25.92 1.65 -6.95
N VAL A 22 -25.70 0.90 -5.87
CA VAL A 22 -24.81 1.29 -4.77
C VAL A 22 -23.36 1.37 -5.25
N VAL A 23 -22.89 0.35 -5.98
CA VAL A 23 -21.51 0.33 -6.52
C VAL A 23 -21.28 1.52 -7.45
N ASN A 24 -22.21 1.79 -8.37
CA ASN A 24 -22.10 2.94 -9.26
C ASN A 24 -22.06 4.27 -8.49
N ALA A 25 -22.90 4.43 -7.47
CA ALA A 25 -22.89 5.63 -6.64
C ALA A 25 -21.57 5.79 -5.90
N LEU A 26 -20.99 4.72 -5.33
CA LEU A 26 -19.68 4.74 -4.69
C LEU A 26 -18.57 5.12 -5.66
N CYS A 27 -18.57 4.57 -6.88
CA CYS A 27 -17.59 4.92 -7.92
C CYS A 27 -17.70 6.39 -8.37
N MET A 28 -18.90 6.99 -8.32
CA MET A 28 -19.08 8.41 -8.64
C MET A 28 -18.61 9.33 -7.50
N LEU A 29 -18.62 8.85 -6.25
CA LEU A 29 -18.20 9.63 -5.09
C LEU A 29 -16.68 9.69 -4.94
N ASP A 30 -15.97 8.62 -5.28
CA ASP A 30 -14.53 8.53 -5.12
C ASP A 30 -13.87 7.70 -6.23
N LYS A 31 -12.77 8.24 -6.79
CA LYS A 31 -11.94 7.56 -7.79
C LYS A 31 -11.28 6.28 -7.25
N ALA A 32 -11.01 6.21 -5.95
CA ALA A 32 -10.46 5.01 -5.31
C ALA A 32 -11.45 3.84 -5.40
N ASN A 33 -12.75 4.10 -5.21
CA ASN A 33 -13.79 3.08 -5.38
C ASN A 33 -13.88 2.59 -6.82
N LEU A 34 -13.74 3.50 -7.80
CA LEU A 34 -13.71 3.11 -9.22
C LEU A 34 -12.50 2.22 -9.51
N LEU A 35 -11.33 2.56 -9.01
CA LEU A 35 -10.10 1.79 -9.18
C LEU A 35 -10.22 0.39 -8.55
N LEU A 36 -10.82 0.29 -7.37
CA LEU A 36 -11.11 -0.97 -6.69
C LEU A 36 -12.03 -1.87 -7.56
N VAL A 37 -13.11 -1.32 -8.09
CA VAL A 37 -14.05 -2.06 -8.96
C VAL A 37 -13.37 -2.50 -10.26
N GLU A 38 -12.59 -1.63 -10.91
CA GLU A 38 -11.80 -1.99 -12.10
C GLU A 38 -10.84 -3.15 -11.82
N SER A 39 -10.22 -3.18 -10.65
CA SER A 39 -9.30 -4.24 -10.26
C SER A 39 -10.02 -5.58 -10.07
N PHE A 40 -11.21 -5.60 -9.45
CA PHE A 40 -12.04 -6.81 -9.34
C PHE A 40 -12.52 -7.32 -10.71
N LEU A 41 -12.85 -6.41 -11.64
CA LEU A 41 -13.30 -6.80 -12.97
C LEU A 41 -12.18 -7.27 -13.90
N SER A 42 -10.94 -6.92 -13.59
CA SER A 42 -9.77 -7.19 -14.43
C SER A 42 -8.54 -7.54 -13.59
N PRO A 43 -8.58 -8.61 -12.79
CA PRO A 43 -7.47 -8.98 -11.93
C PRO A 43 -6.21 -9.27 -12.78
N GLY A 44 -5.04 -8.81 -12.30
CA GLY A 44 -3.76 -8.96 -13.00
C GLY A 44 -3.57 -8.06 -14.22
N ASN A 45 -4.49 -7.13 -14.48
CA ASN A 45 -4.37 -6.20 -15.61
C ASN A 45 -3.25 -5.16 -15.37
N LYS A 46 -2.25 -5.15 -16.24
CA LYS A 46 -1.11 -4.22 -16.15
C LYS A 46 -1.50 -2.74 -16.21
N VAL A 47 -2.60 -2.40 -16.87
CA VAL A 47 -3.09 -1.00 -16.92
C VAL A 47 -3.67 -0.61 -15.56
N VAL A 48 -4.43 -1.49 -14.93
CA VAL A 48 -4.96 -1.28 -13.57
C VAL A 48 -3.81 -1.20 -12.58
N PHE A 49 -2.83 -2.09 -12.66
CA PHE A 49 -1.63 -2.06 -11.82
C PHE A 49 -0.90 -0.71 -11.91
N LYS A 50 -0.69 -0.17 -13.12
CA LYS A 50 -0.09 1.15 -13.31
C LYS A 50 -0.91 2.29 -12.69
N LYS A 51 -2.24 2.17 -12.63
CA LYS A 51 -3.08 3.15 -11.92
C LYS A 51 -2.84 3.10 -10.41
N TYR A 52 -2.66 1.90 -9.85
CA TYR A 52 -2.29 1.74 -8.44
C TYR A 52 -0.89 2.30 -8.13
N MET A 53 0.09 2.08 -8.98
CA MET A 53 1.42 2.71 -8.83
C MET A 53 1.29 4.25 -8.79
N LYS A 54 0.51 4.84 -9.70
CA LYS A 54 0.26 6.29 -9.68
C LYS A 54 -0.51 6.76 -8.43
N ALA A 55 -1.38 5.93 -7.87
CA ALA A 55 -2.05 6.25 -6.62
C ALA A 55 -1.09 6.21 -5.43
N VAL A 56 -0.13 5.27 -5.43
CA VAL A 56 1.00 5.25 -4.46
C VAL A 56 1.85 6.51 -4.60
N GLU A 57 2.33 6.83 -5.81
CA GLU A 57 3.06 8.07 -6.08
C GLU A 57 2.30 9.29 -5.56
N SER A 58 0.99 9.36 -5.80
CA SER A 58 0.14 10.48 -5.34
C SER A 58 -0.04 10.53 -3.81
N ALA A 59 0.03 9.40 -3.10
CA ALA A 59 -0.01 9.36 -1.65
C ALA A 59 1.32 9.77 -1.02
N MET A 60 2.42 9.49 -1.73
CA MET A 60 3.79 9.78 -1.32
C MET A 60 4.39 10.92 -2.14
N SER A 61 3.58 11.71 -2.84
CA SER A 61 4.08 12.82 -3.65
C SER A 61 4.47 13.99 -2.77
N PHE A 62 5.56 14.59 -3.16
CA PHE A 62 6.12 15.77 -2.56
C PHE A 62 5.82 16.97 -3.46
N GLU A 63 4.93 17.86 -3.03
CA GLU A 63 4.77 19.16 -3.67
C GLU A 63 5.65 20.17 -2.95
N HIS A 64 6.61 20.76 -3.68
CA HIS A 64 7.41 21.87 -3.18
C HIS A 64 6.53 23.09 -3.01
N GLY A 65 5.97 23.28 -1.80
CA GLY A 65 5.39 24.55 -1.38
C GLY A 65 6.46 25.45 -0.77
N ASP A 66 6.24 26.76 -0.81
CA ASP A 66 7.14 27.76 -0.20
C ASP A 66 7.23 27.66 1.34
N ARG A 67 6.45 26.79 1.98
CA ARG A 67 6.47 26.50 3.41
C ARG A 67 6.33 25.02 3.65
N TYR A 68 7.41 24.50 4.14
CA TYR A 68 7.62 23.11 4.48
C TYR A 68 6.94 22.78 5.82
N THR A 69 5.88 21.97 5.80
CA THR A 69 5.45 21.24 6.99
C THR A 69 5.54 19.73 6.72
N PRO A 70 6.07 18.94 7.65
CA PRO A 70 6.16 17.49 7.48
C PRO A 70 4.82 16.82 7.11
N GLU A 71 3.71 17.35 7.63
CA GLU A 71 2.35 16.86 7.40
C GLU A 71 1.87 16.99 5.94
N GLU A 72 2.54 17.82 5.12
CA GLU A 72 2.19 18.04 3.71
C GLU A 72 2.95 17.10 2.75
N ILE A 73 3.85 16.24 3.26
CA ILE A 73 4.81 15.50 2.44
C ILE A 73 4.34 14.11 2.08
N TRP A 74 3.57 13.47 2.97
CA TRP A 74 3.15 12.08 2.81
C TRP A 74 1.81 11.84 3.50
N ASP A 75 1.06 10.90 2.96
CA ASP A 75 -0.23 10.49 3.50
C ASP A 75 -0.25 8.95 3.61
N PHE A 76 0.25 8.45 4.75
CA PHE A 76 0.29 7.02 5.02
C PHE A 76 -1.11 6.41 5.13
N ASP A 77 -2.12 7.14 5.59
CA ASP A 77 -3.50 6.65 5.63
C ASP A 77 -4.03 6.41 4.23
N LYS A 78 -3.77 7.33 3.31
CA LYS A 78 -4.10 7.18 1.90
C LYS A 78 -3.29 6.04 1.25
N LEU A 79 -2.00 5.92 1.57
CA LEU A 79 -1.17 4.83 1.08
C LEU A 79 -1.70 3.47 1.53
N GLU A 80 -2.01 3.31 2.83
CA GLU A 80 -2.61 2.07 3.36
C GLU A 80 -3.93 1.73 2.65
N GLN A 81 -4.80 2.71 2.41
CA GLN A 81 -6.05 2.50 1.68
C GLN A 81 -5.80 2.01 0.24
N VAL A 82 -4.84 2.59 -0.47
CA VAL A 82 -4.44 2.16 -1.82
C VAL A 82 -3.94 0.73 -1.81
N LEU A 83 -3.01 0.40 -0.90
CA LEU A 83 -2.42 -0.94 -0.80
C LEU A 83 -3.48 -2.00 -0.39
N LEU A 84 -4.32 -1.69 0.60
CA LEU A 84 -5.41 -2.57 1.03
C LEU A 84 -6.41 -2.80 -0.10
N SER A 85 -6.80 -1.75 -0.83
CA SER A 85 -7.69 -1.84 -1.98
C SER A 85 -7.17 -2.80 -3.05
N TYR A 86 -5.87 -2.71 -3.38
CA TYR A 86 -5.25 -3.63 -4.33
C TYR A 86 -5.20 -5.06 -3.79
N ARG A 87 -4.79 -5.24 -2.54
CA ARG A 87 -4.74 -6.55 -1.86
C ARG A 87 -6.08 -7.28 -1.87
N LEU A 88 -7.18 -6.55 -1.64
CA LEU A 88 -8.53 -7.12 -1.63
C LEU A 88 -9.02 -7.51 -3.03
N SER A 89 -8.50 -6.91 -4.09
CA SER A 89 -8.99 -7.06 -5.45
C SER A 89 -8.10 -7.90 -6.36
N THR A 90 -6.85 -8.20 -5.95
CA THR A 90 -5.91 -9.02 -6.74
C THR A 90 -5.81 -10.43 -6.19
N ASN A 91 -5.63 -11.40 -7.11
CA ASN A 91 -5.23 -12.78 -6.80
C ASN A 91 -3.79 -13.04 -7.27
N ASP A 92 -3.05 -12.00 -7.65
CA ASP A 92 -1.67 -12.11 -8.13
C ASP A 92 -0.71 -11.64 -7.04
N ASP A 93 -0.22 -12.60 -6.26
CA ASP A 93 0.70 -12.35 -5.15
C ASP A 93 2.00 -11.68 -5.62
N THR A 94 2.44 -11.97 -6.85
CA THR A 94 3.65 -11.36 -7.41
C THR A 94 3.43 -9.88 -7.71
N MET A 95 2.30 -9.51 -8.28
CA MET A 95 1.96 -8.11 -8.52
C MET A 95 1.68 -7.37 -7.20
N LEU A 96 1.08 -8.05 -6.22
CA LEU A 96 0.90 -7.49 -4.87
C LEU A 96 2.25 -7.15 -4.24
N ALA A 97 3.18 -8.11 -4.21
CA ALA A 97 4.53 -7.91 -3.69
C ALA A 97 5.27 -6.78 -4.43
N ALA A 98 5.12 -6.71 -5.76
CA ALA A 98 5.74 -5.64 -6.55
C ALA A 98 5.16 -4.25 -6.21
N LEU A 99 3.85 -4.13 -5.94
CA LEU A 99 3.24 -2.86 -5.53
C LEU A 99 3.70 -2.43 -4.14
N TYR A 100 3.75 -3.35 -3.17
CA TYR A 100 4.26 -3.07 -1.83
C TYR A 100 5.74 -2.67 -1.86
N THR A 101 6.57 -3.39 -2.63
CA THR A 101 7.99 -3.01 -2.81
C THR A 101 8.13 -1.63 -3.43
N PHE A 102 7.32 -1.30 -4.44
CA PHE A 102 7.31 0.03 -5.04
C PHE A 102 6.91 1.11 -4.02
N ALA A 103 5.86 0.89 -3.23
CA ALA A 103 5.44 1.81 -2.17
C ALA A 103 6.55 2.04 -1.13
N THR A 104 7.26 0.98 -0.76
CA THR A 104 8.39 1.05 0.17
C THR A 104 9.55 1.86 -0.41
N GLU A 105 9.85 1.71 -1.70
CA GLU A 105 10.89 2.50 -2.38
C GLU A 105 10.55 3.98 -2.46
N GLU A 106 9.30 4.32 -2.83
CA GLU A 106 8.84 5.72 -2.88
C GLU A 106 8.91 6.37 -1.49
N SER A 107 8.47 5.65 -0.45
CA SER A 107 8.57 6.14 0.93
C SER A 107 10.03 6.28 1.37
N HIS A 108 10.91 5.30 1.07
CA HIS A 108 12.32 5.40 1.40
C HIS A 108 13.02 6.55 0.67
N ALA A 109 12.65 6.84 -0.57
CA ALA A 109 13.18 7.96 -1.31
C ALA A 109 12.91 9.32 -0.64
N ILE A 110 11.77 9.47 0.04
CA ILE A 110 11.47 10.66 0.87
C ILE A 110 12.50 10.77 2.00
N THR A 111 12.74 9.69 2.74
CA THR A 111 13.76 9.62 3.79
C THR A 111 15.13 10.07 3.29
N MET A 112 15.56 9.55 2.14
CA MET A 112 16.88 9.87 1.57
C MET A 112 16.99 11.32 1.08
N ASN A 113 15.88 11.94 0.68
CA ASN A 113 15.88 13.32 0.18
C ASN A 113 15.75 14.37 1.30
N LEU A 114 15.06 14.03 2.39
CA LEU A 114 14.72 14.99 3.45
C LEU A 114 15.67 14.89 4.65
N GLY A 115 16.30 13.75 4.86
CA GLY A 115 17.15 13.52 6.02
C GLY A 115 16.32 13.24 7.27
N ASP A 116 16.51 14.04 8.31
CA ASP A 116 15.86 13.80 9.62
C ASP A 116 14.37 14.22 9.57
N ILE A 117 13.50 13.20 9.58
CA ILE A 117 12.05 13.33 9.61
C ILE A 117 11.58 12.99 11.04
N ASP A 118 10.29 13.07 11.33
CA ASP A 118 9.75 12.74 12.64
C ASP A 118 9.65 11.22 12.91
N GLU A 119 9.44 10.87 14.19
CA GLU A 119 9.35 9.50 14.67
C GLU A 119 8.13 8.77 14.06
N ASP A 120 7.00 9.44 13.88
CA ASP A 120 5.77 8.85 13.34
C ASP A 120 5.96 8.40 11.89
N TYR A 121 6.71 9.18 11.10
CA TYR A 121 7.10 8.78 9.76
C TYR A 121 7.91 7.49 9.77
N TYR A 122 8.97 7.45 10.58
CA TYR A 122 9.85 6.28 10.64
C TYR A 122 9.12 5.03 11.13
N HIS A 123 8.22 5.17 12.08
CA HIS A 123 7.37 4.08 12.54
C HIS A 123 6.47 3.54 11.42
N SER A 124 5.81 4.43 10.68
CA SER A 124 4.95 4.05 9.54
C SER A 124 5.74 3.38 8.43
N MET A 125 6.94 3.89 8.13
CA MET A 125 7.84 3.32 7.15
C MET A 125 8.36 1.94 7.58
N GLY A 126 8.72 1.77 8.85
CA GLY A 126 9.16 0.48 9.43
C GLY A 126 8.06 -0.58 9.27
N LYS A 127 6.81 -0.23 9.60
CA LYS A 127 5.65 -1.11 9.41
C LYS A 127 5.42 -1.47 7.95
N LEU A 128 5.50 -0.51 7.04
CA LEU A 128 5.38 -0.76 5.60
C LEU A 128 6.47 -1.71 5.10
N TYR A 129 7.71 -1.50 5.54
CA TYR A 129 8.84 -2.35 5.18
C TYR A 129 8.64 -3.77 5.70
N GLU A 130 8.24 -3.94 6.96
CA GLU A 130 7.96 -5.24 7.57
C GLU A 130 6.86 -6.00 6.79
N ASP A 131 5.74 -5.34 6.49
CA ASP A 131 4.64 -5.94 5.73
C ASP A 131 5.08 -6.34 4.32
N THR A 132 5.93 -5.52 3.69
CA THR A 132 6.50 -5.82 2.38
C THR A 132 7.42 -7.04 2.44
N CYS A 133 8.29 -7.14 3.46
CA CYS A 133 9.15 -8.30 3.66
C CYS A 133 8.34 -9.60 3.82
N LYS A 134 7.26 -9.57 4.61
CA LYS A 134 6.34 -10.70 4.79
C LYS A 134 5.74 -11.15 3.46
N ILE A 135 5.17 -10.21 2.70
CA ILE A 135 4.53 -10.51 1.41
C ILE A 135 5.54 -11.08 0.41
N VAL A 136 6.74 -10.53 0.32
CA VAL A 136 7.80 -11.01 -0.56
C VAL A 136 8.31 -12.40 -0.11
N ALA A 137 8.41 -12.63 1.20
CA ALA A 137 8.81 -13.91 1.76
C ALA A 137 7.82 -15.03 1.41
N ASP A 138 6.53 -14.75 1.34
CA ASP A 138 5.48 -15.72 1.03
C ASP A 138 5.44 -16.12 -0.46
N LEU A 139 6.13 -15.40 -1.34
CA LEU A 139 6.23 -15.78 -2.75
C LEU A 139 6.99 -17.09 -2.94
N LYS A 140 6.61 -17.84 -3.98
CA LYS A 140 7.40 -18.97 -4.43
C LYS A 140 8.78 -18.50 -4.90
N GLN A 141 9.82 -19.26 -4.51
CA GLN A 141 11.19 -18.96 -4.92
C GLN A 141 11.33 -18.98 -6.45
N ASN A 142 11.61 -17.81 -7.00
CA ASN A 142 11.84 -17.61 -8.41
C ASN A 142 12.64 -16.32 -8.64
N LYS A 143 12.96 -16.04 -9.90
CA LYS A 143 13.72 -14.83 -10.29
C LYS A 143 13.06 -13.52 -9.81
N THR A 144 11.74 -13.42 -9.89
CA THR A 144 11.01 -12.21 -9.49
C THR A 144 11.10 -11.99 -7.97
N GLN A 145 10.94 -13.04 -7.16
CA GLN A 145 11.14 -12.93 -5.72
C GLN A 145 12.55 -12.46 -5.38
N MET A 146 13.58 -13.04 -6.01
CA MET A 146 14.98 -12.64 -5.79
C MET A 146 15.23 -11.18 -6.18
N GLU A 147 14.62 -10.70 -7.27
CA GLU A 147 14.69 -9.28 -7.67
C GLU A 147 14.05 -8.37 -6.61
N LEU A 148 12.89 -8.73 -6.07
CA LEU A 148 12.23 -7.97 -5.02
C LEU A 148 13.04 -7.98 -3.71
N ILE A 149 13.59 -9.12 -3.31
CA ILE A 149 14.50 -9.23 -2.15
C ILE A 149 15.71 -8.31 -2.34
N SER A 150 16.31 -8.30 -3.52
CA SER A 150 17.47 -7.44 -3.82
C SER A 150 17.13 -5.94 -3.67
N ARG A 151 15.92 -5.53 -4.08
CA ARG A 151 15.45 -4.14 -3.91
C ARG A 151 15.25 -3.78 -2.44
N LEU A 152 14.63 -4.67 -1.66
CA LEU A 152 14.45 -4.48 -0.23
C LEU A 152 15.77 -4.49 0.53
N LYS A 153 16.72 -5.34 0.12
CA LYS A 153 18.08 -5.33 0.68
C LYS A 153 18.78 -4.00 0.46
N LYS A 154 18.60 -3.38 -0.70
CA LYS A 154 19.16 -2.06 -0.97
C LYS A 154 18.63 -1.01 0.02
N ILE A 155 17.31 -0.98 0.26
CA ILE A 155 16.68 -0.09 1.25
C ILE A 155 17.28 -0.35 2.65
N HIS A 156 17.35 -1.61 3.05
CA HIS A 156 17.97 -2.02 4.30
C HIS A 156 19.40 -1.50 4.44
N ASP A 157 20.24 -1.71 3.42
CA ASP A 157 21.65 -1.29 3.45
C ASP A 157 21.79 0.24 3.51
N GLU A 158 20.92 0.99 2.83
CA GLU A 158 20.89 2.46 2.82
C GLU A 158 20.38 3.05 4.14
N SER A 159 19.55 2.31 4.90
CA SER A 159 18.94 2.80 6.14
C SER A 159 19.82 2.69 7.39
N GLN A 160 20.96 1.95 7.33
CA GLN A 160 21.78 1.57 8.50
C GLN A 160 22.29 2.76 9.33
N ASN A 161 22.40 3.95 8.76
CA ASN A 161 22.90 5.15 9.43
C ASN A 161 21.81 6.21 9.66
N ILE A 162 20.54 5.86 9.46
CA ILE A 162 19.42 6.75 9.69
C ILE A 162 18.99 6.63 11.16
N GLY A 163 18.72 7.79 11.79
CA GLY A 163 18.37 7.87 13.21
C GLY A 163 17.00 7.30 13.59
N TRP A 164 16.56 7.57 14.81
CA TRP A 164 15.24 7.23 15.37
C TRP A 164 14.90 5.72 15.39
N GLY A 165 15.91 4.84 15.45
CA GLY A 165 15.67 3.40 15.41
C GLY A 165 15.30 2.82 14.04
N TYR A 166 15.12 3.66 13.03
CA TYR A 166 14.67 3.25 11.69
C TYR A 166 15.52 2.14 11.07
N GLY A 167 16.86 2.31 11.07
CA GLY A 167 17.77 1.27 10.57
C GLY A 167 17.65 -0.05 11.34
N TYR A 168 17.41 0.01 12.66
CA TYR A 168 17.21 -1.17 13.49
C TYR A 168 15.92 -1.92 13.14
N ASP A 169 14.80 -1.21 12.97
CA ASP A 169 13.51 -1.81 12.62
C ASP A 169 13.55 -2.49 11.24
N LEU A 170 14.27 -1.88 10.28
CA LEU A 170 14.46 -2.48 8.97
C LEU A 170 15.39 -3.70 9.02
N ASP A 171 16.45 -3.65 9.84
CA ASP A 171 17.37 -4.77 10.05
C ASP A 171 16.65 -5.97 10.67
N GLU A 172 15.84 -5.75 11.71
CA GLU A 172 15.02 -6.78 12.33
C GLU A 172 14.06 -7.42 11.32
N SER A 173 13.35 -6.61 10.56
CA SER A 173 12.40 -7.09 9.55
C SER A 173 13.10 -7.88 8.45
N TYR A 174 14.21 -7.38 7.91
CA TYR A 174 14.98 -8.08 6.88
C TYR A 174 15.51 -9.42 7.39
N SER A 175 16.11 -9.42 8.59
CA SER A 175 16.66 -10.61 9.22
C SER A 175 15.60 -11.67 9.48
N ASN A 176 14.42 -11.28 9.96
CA ASN A 176 13.33 -12.20 10.30
C ASN A 176 12.69 -12.87 9.07
N TYR A 177 12.62 -12.19 7.92
CA TYR A 177 11.82 -12.66 6.79
C TYR A 177 12.63 -13.00 5.54
N LEU A 178 13.77 -12.36 5.29
CA LEU A 178 14.45 -12.41 3.99
C LEU A 178 15.91 -12.87 4.03
N ALA A 179 16.63 -12.78 5.15
CA ALA A 179 18.07 -13.06 5.22
C ALA A 179 18.43 -14.49 4.74
N ASP A 180 17.62 -15.48 5.10
CA ASP A 180 17.86 -16.89 4.72
C ASP A 180 17.38 -17.24 3.31
N ARG A 181 16.89 -16.28 2.55
CA ARG A 181 16.32 -16.50 1.20
C ARG A 181 17.21 -16.00 0.05
N VAL A 182 18.37 -15.48 0.39
CA VAL A 182 19.37 -14.91 -0.55
C VAL A 182 20.41 -15.95 -0.93
#